data_973c2c9c14c72de36a8ec9e492435e5f
#
_entry.id   973c2c9c14c72de36a8ec9e492435e5f
#
_cell.length_a   1.000
_cell.length_b   1.000
_cell.length_c   1.000
_cell.angle_alpha   90.00
_cell.angle_beta   90.00
_cell.angle_gamma   90.00
#
_symmetry.space_group_name_H-M   'P 1'
#
loop_
_entity.id
_entity.type
_entity.pdbx_description
1 polymer ?
#
loop_
_entity_poly.entity_id
_entity_poly.type
_entity_poly.pdbx_seq_one_letter_code
_entity_poly.pdbx_strand_id
1 'polypeptide(L)'
;RFALAIQQLISRPYLNLFPLAVLVGFYRFWIQKSAFYDNAPKLILPLWRGVVEIGGTALFIILLILTVYCIGAMTAKRDEYNLALAFTGQDLRNGCPVMTRKSKDRKTGVTTRVFYSQIPMERWRKCKEAIADSMNLHFVKPDLEYGGKNKDKGKLIVMYSTKGRKPPERGRLYDGE
;
A
#
# COMPACT_ATOMS: atom_id res chain seq x y z
N ARG A 1 -2.82 -4.87 -3.64
CA ARG A 1 -2.49 -4.65 -2.22
C ARG A 1 -1.39 -5.59 -1.73
N PHE A 2 -1.46 -6.89 -1.99
CA PHE A 2 -0.41 -7.86 -1.58
C PHE A 2 0.97 -7.52 -2.13
N ALA A 3 1.08 -7.14 -3.42
CA ALA A 3 2.36 -6.72 -4.01
C ALA A 3 2.97 -5.51 -3.28
N LEU A 4 2.13 -4.55 -2.84
CA LEU A 4 2.56 -3.42 -2.02
C LEU A 4 3.03 -3.87 -0.63
N ALA A 5 2.33 -4.82 -0.01
CA ALA A 5 2.70 -5.37 1.28
C ALA A 5 4.07 -6.04 1.23
N ILE A 6 4.29 -6.95 0.28
CA ILE A 6 5.57 -7.63 0.09
C ILE A 6 6.70 -6.62 -0.11
N GLN A 7 6.47 -5.60 -0.94
CA GLN A 7 7.44 -4.54 -1.17
C GLN A 7 7.75 -3.74 0.10
N GLN A 8 6.74 -3.48 0.95
CA GLN A 8 6.95 -2.77 2.22
C GLN A 8 7.68 -3.64 3.24
N LEU A 9 7.39 -4.92 3.33
CA LEU A 9 8.10 -5.86 4.21
C LEU A 9 9.59 -5.95 3.87
N ILE A 10 9.93 -5.92 2.58
CA ILE A 10 11.33 -5.90 2.11
C ILE A 10 12.00 -4.54 2.41
N SER A 11 11.28 -3.44 2.15
CA SER A 11 11.85 -2.08 2.29
C SER A 11 11.94 -1.61 3.74
N ARG A 12 11.11 -2.16 4.63
CA ARG A 12 10.98 -1.78 6.04
C ARG A 12 10.94 -3.02 6.92
N PRO A 13 12.10 -3.59 7.27
CA PRO A 13 12.19 -4.87 7.97
C PRO A 13 11.48 -4.90 9.33
N TYR A 14 11.29 -3.76 9.99
CA TYR A 14 10.55 -3.69 11.25
C TYR A 14 9.07 -4.07 11.11
N LEU A 15 8.47 -3.95 9.91
CA LEU A 15 7.10 -4.39 9.67
C LEU A 15 6.95 -5.92 9.68
N ASN A 16 8.06 -6.67 9.54
CA ASN A 16 8.04 -8.12 9.65
C ASN A 16 7.72 -8.60 11.08
N LEU A 17 7.80 -7.72 12.07
CA LEU A 17 7.44 -8.05 13.45
C LEU A 17 5.99 -8.51 13.56
N PHE A 18 5.07 -7.94 12.79
CA PHE A 18 3.65 -8.31 12.83
C PHE A 18 3.39 -9.73 12.32
N PRO A 19 3.78 -10.13 11.09
CA PRO A 19 3.62 -11.51 10.66
C PRO A 19 4.43 -12.50 11.51
N LEU A 20 5.59 -12.09 12.04
CA LEU A 20 6.38 -12.91 12.96
C LEU A 20 5.62 -13.18 14.27
N ALA A 21 4.95 -12.17 14.83
CA ALA A 21 4.12 -12.35 16.03
C ALA A 21 2.99 -13.36 15.79
N VAL A 22 2.35 -13.35 14.61
CA VAL A 22 1.33 -14.34 14.23
C VAL A 22 1.94 -15.74 14.18
N LEU A 23 3.13 -15.90 13.59
CA LEU A 23 3.84 -17.19 13.51
C LEU A 23 4.21 -17.72 14.92
N VAL A 24 4.71 -16.84 15.79
CA VAL A 24 5.00 -17.21 17.19
C VAL A 24 3.72 -17.62 17.93
N GLY A 25 2.62 -16.90 17.71
CA GLY A 25 1.30 -17.27 18.25
C GLY A 25 0.84 -18.65 17.77
N PHE A 26 1.01 -18.94 16.47
CA PHE A 26 0.72 -20.26 15.91
C PHE A 26 1.58 -21.35 16.53
N TYR A 27 2.88 -21.13 16.69
CA TYR A 27 3.79 -22.06 17.32
C TYR A 27 3.40 -22.36 18.77
N ARG A 28 3.05 -21.35 19.54
CA ARG A 28 2.55 -21.49 20.91
C ARG A 28 1.23 -22.27 20.95
N PHE A 29 0.29 -21.95 20.08
CA PHE A 29 -0.97 -22.68 19.96
C PHE A 29 -0.71 -24.16 19.67
N TRP A 30 0.20 -24.46 18.74
CA TRP A 30 0.50 -25.83 18.33
C TRP A 30 1.09 -26.67 19.46
N ILE A 31 1.95 -26.09 20.31
CA ILE A 31 2.52 -26.77 21.48
C ILE A 31 1.43 -26.99 22.57
N GLN A 32 0.56 -26.00 22.78
CA GLN A 32 -0.41 -26.02 23.89
C GLN A 32 -1.78 -26.56 23.46
N LYS A 33 -1.95 -27.06 22.24
CA LYS A 33 -3.24 -27.53 21.73
C LYS A 33 -3.87 -28.65 22.58
N SER A 34 -3.07 -29.48 23.29
CA SER A 34 -3.53 -30.52 24.17
C SER A 34 -4.41 -29.97 25.30
N ALA A 35 -4.11 -28.80 25.84
CA ALA A 35 -4.90 -28.14 26.89
C ALA A 35 -6.35 -27.85 26.46
N PHE A 36 -6.59 -27.68 25.15
CA PHE A 36 -7.95 -27.48 24.62
C PHE A 36 -8.75 -28.78 24.53
N TYR A 37 -8.11 -29.96 24.70
CA TYR A 37 -8.78 -31.25 24.64
C TYR A 37 -9.23 -31.74 26.02
N ASP A 38 -8.55 -31.29 27.09
CA ASP A 38 -8.74 -31.82 28.45
C ASP A 38 -10.15 -31.57 28.99
N ASN A 39 -10.81 -30.53 28.51
CA ASN A 39 -12.17 -30.17 28.93
C ASN A 39 -13.28 -30.76 28.04
N ALA A 40 -12.93 -31.54 27.00
CA ALA A 40 -13.92 -32.05 26.06
C ALA A 40 -14.47 -33.42 26.54
N PRO A 41 -15.80 -33.65 26.45
CA PRO A 41 -16.40 -34.96 26.72
C PRO A 41 -15.83 -36.04 25.83
N LYS A 42 -15.54 -37.22 26.39
CA LYS A 42 -14.89 -38.33 25.66
C LYS A 42 -15.62 -38.74 24.37
N LEU A 43 -16.93 -38.60 24.33
CA LEU A 43 -17.77 -38.97 23.19
C LEU A 43 -17.50 -38.10 21.95
N ILE A 44 -17.27 -36.79 22.15
CA ILE A 44 -17.06 -35.82 21.06
C ILE A 44 -15.60 -35.48 20.84
N LEU A 45 -14.68 -36.04 21.62
CA LEU A 45 -13.26 -35.74 21.58
C LEU A 45 -12.63 -35.86 20.18
N PRO A 46 -12.92 -36.88 19.34
CA PRO A 46 -12.35 -36.96 18.01
C PRO A 46 -12.78 -35.82 17.09
N LEU A 47 -14.07 -35.45 17.15
CA LEU A 47 -14.61 -34.31 16.40
C LEU A 47 -14.02 -32.99 16.91
N TRP A 48 -13.91 -32.83 18.24
CA TRP A 48 -13.36 -31.64 18.86
C TRP A 48 -11.87 -31.41 18.47
N ARG A 49 -11.07 -32.48 18.44
CA ARG A 49 -9.69 -32.42 17.94
C ARG A 49 -9.62 -31.92 16.51
N GLY A 50 -10.46 -32.46 15.61
CA GLY A 50 -10.55 -31.98 14.24
C GLY A 50 -10.88 -30.50 14.13
N VAL A 51 -11.87 -30.03 14.91
CA VAL A 51 -12.25 -28.60 14.94
C VAL A 51 -11.10 -27.73 15.43
N VAL A 52 -10.43 -28.10 16.53
CA VAL A 52 -9.32 -27.32 17.08
C VAL A 52 -8.12 -27.29 16.13
N GLU A 53 -7.73 -28.43 15.56
CA GLU A 53 -6.55 -28.52 14.68
C GLU A 53 -6.79 -27.84 13.32
N ILE A 54 -7.89 -28.15 12.67
CA ILE A 54 -8.21 -27.59 11.35
C ILE A 54 -8.65 -26.13 11.51
N GLY A 55 -9.58 -25.86 12.41
CA GLY A 55 -10.10 -24.51 12.64
C GLY A 55 -9.03 -23.57 13.18
N GLY A 56 -8.23 -24.02 14.14
CA GLY A 56 -7.10 -23.25 14.67
C GLY A 56 -6.06 -22.95 13.60
N THR A 57 -5.67 -23.93 12.79
CA THR A 57 -4.73 -23.73 11.69
C THR A 57 -5.29 -22.75 10.65
N ALA A 58 -6.54 -22.93 10.24
CA ALA A 58 -7.22 -22.04 9.30
C ALA A 58 -7.29 -20.59 9.82
N LEU A 59 -7.59 -20.40 11.11
CA LEU A 59 -7.61 -19.09 11.74
C LEU A 59 -6.27 -18.37 11.63
N PHE A 60 -5.18 -19.06 11.95
CA PHE A 60 -3.83 -18.46 11.86
C PHE A 60 -3.41 -18.13 10.42
N ILE A 61 -3.78 -18.97 9.44
CA ILE A 61 -3.56 -18.66 8.02
C ILE A 61 -4.32 -17.40 7.63
N ILE A 62 -5.59 -17.29 8.02
CA ILE A 62 -6.40 -16.09 7.74
C ILE A 62 -5.79 -14.87 8.41
N LEU A 63 -5.36 -14.95 9.67
CA LEU A 63 -4.70 -13.86 10.38
C LEU A 63 -3.41 -13.42 9.69
N LEU A 64 -2.59 -14.35 9.21
CA LEU A 64 -1.37 -14.03 8.49
C LEU A 64 -1.67 -13.30 7.18
N ILE A 65 -2.62 -13.79 6.38
CA ILE A 65 -3.07 -13.17 5.15
C ILE A 65 -3.61 -11.76 5.43
N LEU A 66 -4.45 -11.61 6.46
CA LEU A 66 -5.05 -10.33 6.85
C LEU A 66 -3.97 -9.33 7.29
N THR A 67 -3.00 -9.76 8.09
CA THR A 67 -1.88 -8.93 8.56
C THR A 67 -1.08 -8.38 7.37
N VAL A 68 -0.71 -9.23 6.43
CA VAL A 68 0.00 -8.83 5.20
C VAL A 68 -0.87 -7.88 4.36
N TYR A 69 -2.15 -8.18 4.20
CA TYR A 69 -3.07 -7.30 3.47
C TYR A 69 -3.20 -5.91 4.12
N CYS A 70 -3.32 -5.85 5.45
CA CYS A 70 -3.43 -4.59 6.18
C CYS A 70 -2.18 -3.71 6.01
N ILE A 71 -0.97 -4.28 6.05
CA ILE A 71 0.27 -3.54 5.81
C ILE A 71 0.25 -2.87 4.42
N GLY A 72 -0.16 -3.62 3.39
CA GLY A 72 -0.28 -3.08 2.03
C GLY A 72 -1.39 -2.02 1.90
N ALA A 73 -2.52 -2.24 2.55
CA ALA A 73 -3.66 -1.33 2.53
C ALA A 73 -3.36 0.00 3.22
N MET A 74 -2.73 -0.02 4.39
CA MET A 74 -2.36 1.21 5.12
C MET A 74 -1.40 2.08 4.32
N THR A 75 -0.41 1.46 3.67
CA THR A 75 0.56 2.17 2.83
C THR A 75 -0.11 2.86 1.64
N ALA A 76 -1.08 2.17 1.02
CA ALA A 76 -1.80 2.70 -0.13
C ALA A 76 -2.81 3.77 0.25
N LYS A 77 -3.61 3.53 1.28
CA LYS A 77 -4.69 4.45 1.71
C LYS A 77 -4.20 5.86 1.98
N ARG A 78 -3.04 6.02 2.62
CA ARG A 78 -2.49 7.35 2.87
C ARG A 78 -2.17 8.11 1.58
N ASP A 79 -1.50 7.46 0.63
CA ASP A 79 -1.15 8.09 -0.64
C ASP A 79 -2.43 8.35 -1.48
N GLU A 80 -3.41 7.45 -1.45
CA GLU A 80 -4.70 7.59 -2.13
C GLU A 80 -5.53 8.73 -1.55
N TYR A 81 -5.60 8.82 -0.22
CA TYR A 81 -6.31 9.90 0.46
C TYR A 81 -5.72 11.28 0.12
N ASN A 82 -4.40 11.41 0.27
CA ASN A 82 -3.73 12.67 -0.05
C ASN A 82 -3.89 13.04 -1.53
N LEU A 83 -3.86 12.05 -2.42
CA LEU A 83 -4.09 12.27 -3.85
C LEU A 83 -5.53 12.72 -4.12
N ALA A 84 -6.52 12.13 -3.44
CA ALA A 84 -7.93 12.48 -3.61
C ALA A 84 -8.20 13.95 -3.23
N LEU A 85 -7.47 14.52 -2.26
CA LEU A 85 -7.60 15.93 -1.87
C LEU A 85 -7.21 16.91 -2.98
N ALA A 86 -6.41 16.47 -3.96
CA ALA A 86 -5.99 17.31 -5.07
C ALA A 86 -7.02 17.38 -6.21
N PHE A 87 -8.04 16.51 -6.20
CA PHE A 87 -9.08 16.46 -7.22
C PHE A 87 -10.41 17.02 -6.71
N THR A 88 -11.23 17.53 -7.63
CA THR A 88 -12.59 17.99 -7.31
C THR A 88 -13.55 16.83 -7.11
N GLY A 89 -14.66 17.04 -6.40
CA GLY A 89 -15.69 16.02 -6.23
C GLY A 89 -16.26 15.47 -7.55
N GLN A 90 -16.28 16.30 -8.60
CA GLN A 90 -16.70 15.86 -9.95
C GLN A 90 -15.71 14.88 -10.56
N ASP A 91 -14.40 15.11 -10.39
CA ASP A 91 -13.35 14.21 -10.89
C ASP A 91 -13.40 12.84 -10.20
N LEU A 92 -13.79 12.83 -8.93
CA LEU A 92 -13.88 11.63 -8.10
C LEU A 92 -15.19 10.87 -8.21
N ARG A 93 -16.18 11.42 -8.93
CA ARG A 93 -17.53 10.82 -9.07
C ARG A 93 -17.48 9.40 -9.64
N ASN A 94 -16.56 9.12 -10.55
CA ASN A 94 -16.38 7.81 -11.16
C ASN A 94 -15.40 6.90 -10.40
N GLY A 95 -14.99 7.29 -9.19
CA GLY A 95 -14.09 6.53 -8.31
C GLY A 95 -12.77 7.23 -8.04
N CYS A 96 -12.27 7.05 -6.83
CA CYS A 96 -10.96 7.55 -6.42
C CYS A 96 -9.83 6.75 -7.09
N PRO A 97 -8.70 7.40 -7.42
CA PRO A 97 -7.52 6.70 -7.90
C PRO A 97 -7.02 5.66 -6.89
N VAL A 98 -6.74 4.45 -7.35
CA VAL A 98 -6.29 3.32 -6.52
C VAL A 98 -4.83 3.03 -6.80
N MET A 99 -3.98 3.09 -5.77
CA MET A 99 -2.56 2.79 -5.91
C MET A 99 -2.32 1.29 -6.09
N THR A 100 -1.71 0.90 -7.21
CA THR A 100 -1.39 -0.49 -7.53
C THR A 100 0.05 -0.86 -7.21
N ARG A 101 0.98 0.09 -7.39
CA ARG A 101 2.41 -0.14 -7.17
C ARG A 101 3.09 1.12 -6.65
N LYS A 102 4.10 0.93 -5.79
CA LYS A 102 4.98 2.00 -5.31
C LYS A 102 6.40 1.46 -5.26
N SER A 103 7.33 2.13 -5.91
CA SER A 103 8.75 1.76 -5.92
C SER A 103 9.58 2.99 -5.61
N LYS A 104 10.66 2.82 -4.86
CA LYS A 104 11.63 3.89 -4.60
C LYS A 104 13.00 3.42 -5.07
N ASP A 105 13.58 4.18 -5.99
CA ASP A 105 14.97 4.01 -6.36
C ASP A 105 15.86 4.61 -5.26
N ARG A 106 16.77 3.80 -4.72
CA ARG A 106 17.66 4.22 -3.63
C ARG A 106 18.77 5.15 -4.12
N LYS A 107 19.17 5.04 -5.39
CA LYS A 107 20.25 5.85 -5.97
C LYS A 107 19.80 7.27 -6.27
N THR A 108 18.66 7.40 -6.93
CA THR A 108 18.13 8.70 -7.37
C THR A 108 17.16 9.33 -6.35
N GLY A 109 16.68 8.56 -5.38
CA GLY A 109 15.65 8.98 -4.44
C GLY A 109 14.26 9.11 -5.06
N VAL A 110 14.13 8.85 -6.35
CA VAL A 110 12.86 8.93 -7.09
C VAL A 110 11.90 7.84 -6.64
N THR A 111 10.69 8.23 -6.34
CA THR A 111 9.60 7.33 -6.01
C THR A 111 8.63 7.26 -7.17
N THR A 112 8.50 6.09 -7.76
CA THR A 112 7.53 5.78 -8.81
C THR A 112 6.27 5.23 -8.16
N ARG A 113 5.12 5.87 -8.43
CA ARG A 113 3.81 5.42 -7.98
C ARG A 113 2.94 5.13 -9.19
N VAL A 114 2.23 4.02 -9.17
CA VAL A 114 1.32 3.62 -10.24
C VAL A 114 -0.08 3.60 -9.68
N PHE A 115 -0.96 4.38 -10.28
CA PHE A 115 -2.37 4.46 -9.91
C PHE A 115 -3.25 3.90 -11.02
N TYR A 116 -4.29 3.15 -10.64
CA TYR A 116 -5.41 2.88 -11.50
C TYR A 116 -6.42 3.99 -11.33
N SER A 117 -6.77 4.70 -12.40
CA SER A 117 -7.66 5.86 -12.36
C SER A 117 -8.53 5.92 -13.60
N GLN A 118 -9.75 6.40 -13.41
CA GLN A 118 -10.67 6.74 -14.52
C GLN A 118 -10.59 8.22 -14.88
N ILE A 119 -9.82 9.02 -14.12
CA ILE A 119 -9.63 10.44 -14.34
C ILE A 119 -8.67 10.62 -15.54
N PRO A 120 -9.04 11.42 -16.55
CA PRO A 120 -8.20 11.67 -17.72
C PRO A 120 -6.84 12.27 -17.37
N MET A 121 -5.80 11.96 -18.15
CA MET A 121 -4.43 12.46 -17.94
C MET A 121 -4.35 13.98 -17.95
N GLU A 122 -5.18 14.66 -18.74
CA GLU A 122 -5.23 16.13 -18.75
C GLU A 122 -5.59 16.72 -17.38
N ARG A 123 -6.54 16.08 -16.66
CA ARG A 123 -6.91 16.51 -15.30
C ARG A 123 -5.76 16.28 -14.33
N TRP A 124 -5.04 15.16 -14.45
CA TRP A 124 -3.84 14.89 -13.66
C TRP A 124 -2.77 15.96 -13.87
N ARG A 125 -2.56 16.38 -15.13
CA ARG A 125 -1.62 17.45 -15.46
C ARG A 125 -2.05 18.81 -14.93
N LYS A 126 -3.34 19.15 -15.03
CA LYS A 126 -3.89 20.40 -14.48
C LYS A 126 -3.80 20.45 -12.95
N CYS A 127 -4.01 19.31 -12.27
CA CYS A 127 -3.94 19.23 -10.81
C CYS A 127 -2.53 18.92 -10.29
N LYS A 128 -1.50 18.93 -11.15
CA LYS A 128 -0.13 18.54 -10.80
C LYS A 128 0.41 19.25 -9.55
N GLU A 129 0.24 20.56 -9.46
CA GLU A 129 0.68 21.35 -8.31
C GLU A 129 -0.10 21.01 -7.05
N ALA A 130 -1.42 20.88 -7.14
CA ALA A 130 -2.26 20.48 -6.02
C ALA A 130 -1.88 19.07 -5.52
N ILE A 131 -1.53 18.14 -6.42
CA ILE A 131 -1.02 16.81 -6.07
C ILE A 131 0.33 16.92 -5.36
N ALA A 132 1.23 17.78 -5.86
CA ALA A 132 2.53 18.00 -5.24
C ALA A 132 2.39 18.53 -3.81
N ASP A 133 1.44 19.43 -3.59
CA ASP A 133 1.15 20.02 -2.29
C ASP A 133 0.54 19.02 -1.32
N SER A 134 -0.55 18.38 -1.72
CA SER A 134 -1.28 17.43 -0.86
C SER A 134 -0.43 16.23 -0.45
N MET A 135 0.46 15.77 -1.32
CA MET A 135 1.33 14.62 -1.07
C MET A 135 2.73 15.02 -0.55
N ASN A 136 3.04 16.31 -0.43
CA ASN A 136 4.37 16.85 -0.08
C ASN A 136 5.48 16.20 -0.91
N LEU A 137 5.40 16.37 -2.21
CA LEU A 137 6.36 15.80 -3.16
C LEU A 137 6.74 16.81 -4.25
N HIS A 138 7.81 16.50 -4.96
CA HIS A 138 8.26 17.21 -6.14
C HIS A 138 8.29 16.26 -7.34
N PHE A 139 7.66 16.66 -8.43
CA PHE A 139 7.69 15.88 -9.68
C PHE A 139 9.06 15.94 -10.36
N VAL A 140 9.48 14.81 -10.90
CA VAL A 140 10.73 14.65 -11.64
C VAL A 140 10.40 14.11 -13.02
N LYS A 141 11.01 14.67 -14.06
CA LYS A 141 10.81 14.18 -15.44
C LYS A 141 11.06 12.66 -15.53
N PRO A 142 10.16 11.91 -16.15
CA PRO A 142 9.08 12.32 -17.05
C PRO A 142 7.73 12.65 -16.39
N ASP A 143 7.65 13.11 -15.16
CA ASP A 143 6.48 13.57 -14.39
C ASP A 143 5.32 12.55 -14.29
N LEU A 144 4.44 12.56 -15.30
CA LEU A 144 3.23 11.74 -15.42
C LEU A 144 3.21 11.04 -16.78
N GLU A 145 3.07 9.73 -16.77
CA GLU A 145 2.99 8.91 -17.98
C GLU A 145 1.86 7.88 -17.87
N TYR A 146 1.41 7.38 -19.01
CA TYR A 146 0.55 6.20 -19.01
C TYR A 146 1.35 4.94 -18.69
N GLY A 147 0.73 4.01 -17.97
CA GLY A 147 1.32 2.73 -17.64
C GLY A 147 1.31 1.75 -18.81
N GLY A 148 1.95 0.61 -18.60
CA GLY A 148 2.14 -0.43 -19.63
C GLY A 148 3.52 -0.38 -20.25
N LYS A 149 3.92 -1.46 -20.91
CA LYS A 149 5.23 -1.59 -21.56
C LYS A 149 5.39 -0.57 -22.71
N ASN A 150 4.29 -0.31 -23.41
CA ASN A 150 4.23 0.63 -24.55
C ASN A 150 3.55 1.95 -24.18
N LYS A 151 3.32 2.25 -22.87
CA LYS A 151 2.59 3.43 -22.40
C LYS A 151 1.18 3.55 -22.99
N ASP A 152 0.55 2.41 -23.23
CA ASP A 152 -0.75 2.25 -23.91
C ASP A 152 -1.94 2.04 -22.95
N LYS A 153 -1.67 1.81 -21.66
CA LYS A 153 -2.70 1.54 -20.67
C LYS A 153 -3.26 2.83 -20.07
N GLY A 154 -4.22 3.42 -20.75
CA GLY A 154 -4.81 4.72 -20.39
C GLY A 154 -5.45 4.82 -19.00
N LYS A 155 -5.77 3.69 -18.34
CA LYS A 155 -6.28 3.66 -16.96
C LYS A 155 -5.16 3.53 -15.90
N LEU A 156 -3.92 3.30 -16.31
CA LEU A 156 -2.78 3.26 -15.41
C LEU A 156 -1.97 4.55 -15.57
N ILE A 157 -1.82 5.28 -14.49
CA ILE A 157 -1.05 6.52 -14.45
C ILE A 157 0.18 6.30 -13.58
N VAL A 158 1.33 6.54 -14.17
CA VAL A 158 2.64 6.42 -13.52
C VAL A 158 3.11 7.81 -13.14
N MET A 159 3.41 8.02 -11.88
CA MET A 159 3.87 9.27 -11.31
C MET A 159 5.30 9.12 -10.81
N TYR A 160 6.19 10.00 -11.25
CA TYR A 160 7.58 10.06 -10.81
C TYR A 160 7.79 11.29 -9.93
N SER A 161 8.28 11.07 -8.71
CA SER A 161 8.41 12.16 -7.74
C SER A 161 9.50 11.89 -6.71
N THR A 162 10.06 12.95 -6.14
CA THR A 162 10.93 12.90 -4.97
C THR A 162 10.17 13.39 -3.73
N LYS A 163 10.66 13.06 -2.54
CA LYS A 163 10.08 13.51 -1.28
C LYS A 163 10.46 14.97 -1.01
N GLY A 164 9.50 15.72 -0.51
CA GLY A 164 9.68 17.12 -0.15
C GLY A 164 9.40 18.07 -1.31
N ARG A 165 8.80 19.21 -0.98
CA ARG A 165 8.50 20.28 -1.91
C ARG A 165 9.77 21.12 -2.12
N LYS A 166 10.13 21.41 -3.36
CA LYS A 166 11.18 22.41 -3.64
C LYS A 166 10.57 23.80 -3.52
N PRO A 167 11.28 24.78 -2.95
CA PRO A 167 10.86 26.15 -3.04
C PRO A 167 10.77 26.56 -4.53
N PRO A 168 9.84 27.46 -4.89
CA PRO A 168 9.79 28.00 -6.24
C PRO A 168 11.15 28.61 -6.57
N GLU A 169 11.67 28.32 -7.75
CA GLU A 169 12.90 28.99 -8.25
C GLU A 169 12.58 30.49 -8.30
N ARG A 170 13.33 31.30 -7.55
CA ARG A 170 13.26 32.75 -7.65
C ARG A 170 13.66 33.10 -9.09
N GLY A 171 12.72 33.63 -9.85
CA GLY A 171 13.01 34.10 -11.20
C GLY A 171 14.10 35.17 -11.13
N ARG A 172 15.00 35.19 -12.10
CA ARG A 172 16.10 36.17 -12.23
C ARG A 172 15.65 37.67 -12.26
N LEU A 173 14.35 37.90 -12.25
CA LEU A 173 13.74 39.24 -12.19
C LEU A 173 13.84 39.90 -10.80
N TYR A 174 14.26 39.17 -9.76
CA TYR A 174 14.40 39.70 -8.39
C TYR A 174 15.86 39.96 -7.95
N ASP A 175 16.83 39.69 -8.81
CA ASP A 175 18.26 39.92 -8.50
C ASP A 175 18.74 41.29 -9.01
N GLY A 176 17.86 42.25 -9.19
CA GLY A 176 18.17 43.57 -9.65
C GLY A 176 17.68 44.65 -8.66
N GLU A 177 18.37 44.76 -7.49
CA GLU A 177 18.59 46.05 -6.79
C GLU A 177 19.63 45.81 -5.69
#